data_aeeb0dd24f8edb5838428f1087efbb5b
#
_entry.id   aeeb0dd24f8edb5838428f1087efbb5b
#
_cell.length_a   1.000
_cell.length_b   1.000
_cell.length_c   1.000
_cell.angle_alpha   90.00
_cell.angle_beta   90.00
_cell.angle_gamma   90.00
#
_symmetry.space_group_name_H-M   'P 1'
#
loop_
_entity.id
_entity.type
_entity.pdbx_description
1 polymer ?
#
loop_
_entity_poly.entity_id
_entity_poly.type
_entity_poly.pdbx_seq_one_letter_code
_entity_poly.pdbx_strand_id
1 'polypeptide(L)' 'SALDPEMVGEVLNVIKNLVKEGMTTVIVTHEMGFAREVSDRVFFMDGGILAEKGTPEQIFSHPQNPRTQEFLSKVLY' A
#
# COMPACT_ATOMS: atom_id res chain seq x y z
N SER A 1 16.59 -0.37 -6.18
CA SER A 1 16.36 -0.97 -7.07
C SER A 1 16.23 -0.48 -8.45
N ALA A 2 16.05 -1.28 -9.31
CA ALA A 2 16.43 -1.06 -10.64
C ALA A 2 15.37 -0.73 -11.65
N LEU A 3 14.14 -0.65 -11.26
CA LEU A 3 13.08 -0.32 -12.22
C LEU A 3 13.01 1.18 -12.39
N ASP A 4 12.97 1.65 -13.64
CA ASP A 4 12.73 3.06 -13.87
C ASP A 4 11.24 3.37 -13.71
N PRO A 5 10.86 4.64 -13.60
CA PRO A 5 9.46 5.03 -13.35
C PRO A 5 8.46 4.49 -14.36
N GLU A 6 8.84 4.38 -15.63
CA GLU A 6 7.93 3.86 -16.63
C GLU A 6 7.67 2.37 -16.43
N MET A 7 8.72 1.61 -16.11
CA MET A 7 8.58 0.18 -15.85
C MET A 7 7.74 -0.09 -14.61
N VAL A 8 7.92 0.72 -13.57
CA VAL A 8 7.13 0.59 -12.35
C VAL A 8 5.65 0.79 -12.68
N GLY A 9 5.32 1.81 -13.47
CA GLY A 9 3.95 2.06 -13.86
C GLY A 9 3.31 0.91 -14.63
N GLU A 10 4.07 0.29 -15.52
CA GLU A 10 3.57 -0.86 -16.28
C GLU A 10 3.29 -2.05 -15.39
N VAL A 11 4.21 -2.34 -14.47
CA VAL A 11 4.04 -3.46 -13.53
C VAL A 11 2.82 -3.23 -12.64
N LEU A 12 2.67 -2.03 -12.10
CA LEU A 12 1.54 -1.70 -11.24
C LEU A 12 0.21 -1.82 -12.00
N ASN A 13 0.20 -1.45 -13.27
CA ASN A 13 -1.00 -1.56 -14.08
C ASN A 13 -1.42 -3.01 -14.31
N VAL A 14 -0.44 -3.89 -14.53
CA VAL A 14 -0.71 -5.32 -14.66
C VAL A 14 -1.34 -5.86 -13.38
N ILE A 15 -0.80 -5.49 -12.23
CA ILE A 15 -1.32 -5.92 -10.95
C ILE A 15 -2.74 -5.42 -10.74
N LYS A 16 -3.02 -4.15 -11.07
CA LYS A 16 -4.37 -3.60 -10.97
C LYS A 16 -5.37 -4.41 -11.79
N ASN A 17 -4.99 -4.82 -12.98
CA ASN A 17 -5.87 -5.61 -13.83
C ASN A 17 -6.16 -6.98 -13.22
N LEU A 18 -5.16 -7.63 -12.63
CA LEU A 18 -5.36 -8.92 -11.97
C LEU A 18 -6.32 -8.79 -10.79
N VAL A 19 -6.19 -7.72 -10.02
CA VAL A 19 -7.07 -7.47 -8.88
C VAL A 19 -8.50 -7.25 -9.36
N LYS A 20 -8.69 -6.52 -10.46
CA LYS A 20 -10.02 -6.27 -11.02
C LYS A 20 -10.70 -7.54 -11.48
N GLU A 21 -9.94 -8.55 -11.85
CA GLU A 21 -10.49 -9.83 -12.27
C GLU A 21 -10.95 -10.69 -11.09
N GLY A 22 -10.82 -10.19 -9.87
CA GLY A 22 -11.29 -10.88 -8.68
C GLY A 22 -10.28 -11.84 -8.07
N MET A 23 -9.03 -11.78 -8.50
CA MET A 23 -8.00 -12.64 -7.95
C MET A 23 -7.63 -12.19 -6.54
N THR A 24 -7.58 -13.15 -5.60
CA THR A 24 -7.09 -12.87 -4.26
C THR A 24 -5.58 -12.64 -4.33
N THR A 25 -5.14 -11.45 -3.92
CA THR A 25 -3.76 -11.02 -4.13
C THR A 25 -3.22 -10.37 -2.86
N VAL A 26 -1.98 -10.73 -2.51
CA VAL A 26 -1.24 -10.06 -1.44
C VAL A 26 -0.10 -9.29 -2.09
N ILE A 27 -0.02 -7.99 -1.79
CA ILE A 27 0.98 -7.12 -2.38
C ILE A 27 1.81 -6.48 -1.26
N VAL A 28 3.12 -6.59 -1.37
CA VAL A 28 4.05 -5.91 -0.46
C VAL A 28 4.69 -4.77 -1.25
N THR A 29 4.50 -3.55 -0.78
CA THR A 29 4.94 -2.41 -1.56
C THR A 29 5.22 -1.19 -0.69
N HIS A 30 6.09 -0.31 -1.17
CA HIS A 30 6.32 1.01 -0.59
C HIS A 30 5.56 2.09 -1.39
N GLU A 31 4.85 1.70 -2.44
CA GLU A 31 4.09 2.62 -3.28
C GLU A 31 2.73 2.88 -2.64
N MET A 32 2.65 3.93 -1.84
CA MET A 32 1.46 4.20 -1.03
C MET A 32 0.23 4.58 -1.86
N GLY A 33 0.43 5.35 -2.92
CA GLY A 33 -0.68 5.70 -3.82
C GLY A 33 -1.28 4.48 -4.47
N PHE A 34 -0.44 3.55 -4.91
CA PHE A 34 -0.90 2.31 -5.50
C PHE A 34 -1.63 1.43 -4.47
N ALA A 35 -1.05 1.30 -3.28
CA ALA A 35 -1.67 0.52 -2.23
C ALA A 35 -3.06 1.05 -1.89
N ARG A 36 -3.19 2.37 -1.79
CA ARG A 36 -4.47 3.01 -1.49
C ARG A 36 -5.49 2.75 -2.59
N GLU A 37 -5.06 2.77 -3.85
CA GLU A 37 -5.97 2.63 -4.98
C GLU A 37 -6.50 1.22 -5.15
N VAL A 38 -5.65 0.21 -5.00
CA VAL A 38 -6.02 -1.16 -5.38
C VAL A 38 -6.37 -2.07 -4.22
N SER A 39 -6.09 -1.69 -2.99
CA SER A 39 -6.27 -2.59 -1.85
C SER A 39 -7.69 -2.56 -1.31
N ASP A 40 -8.16 -3.72 -0.87
CA ASP A 40 -9.37 -3.83 -0.07
C ASP A 40 -9.03 -3.76 1.41
N ARG A 41 -7.84 -4.23 1.76
CA ARG A 41 -7.31 -4.20 3.13
C ARG A 41 -5.85 -3.83 3.10
N VAL A 42 -5.43 -3.06 4.07
CA VAL A 42 -4.04 -2.64 4.20
C VAL A 42 -3.51 -3.09 5.55
N PHE A 43 -2.32 -3.69 5.54
CA PHE A 43 -1.63 -4.10 6.76
C PHE A 43 -0.33 -3.31 6.84
N PHE A 44 -0.20 -2.49 7.88
CA PHE A 44 1.04 -1.75 8.09
C PHE A 44 1.95 -2.55 9.01
N MET A 45 3.12 -2.91 8.51
CA MET A 45 4.10 -3.69 9.26
C MET A 45 5.24 -2.79 9.71
N ASP A 46 5.67 -2.98 10.95
CA ASP A 46 6.78 -2.20 11.51
C ASP A 46 7.63 -3.13 12.37
N GLY A 47 8.91 -3.27 12.01
CA GLY A 47 9.83 -4.11 12.76
C GLY A 47 9.42 -5.57 12.83
N GLY A 48 8.78 -6.09 11.79
CA GLY A 48 8.31 -7.47 11.76
C GLY A 48 7.01 -7.70 12.50
N ILE A 49 6.37 -6.64 12.98
CA ILE A 49 5.13 -6.72 13.73
C ILE A 49 4.03 -6.01 12.97
N LEU A 50 2.83 -6.58 12.98
CA LEU A 50 1.66 -5.92 12.42
C LEU A 50 1.26 -4.78 13.35
N ALA A 51 1.51 -3.55 12.92
CA ALA A 51 1.22 -2.38 13.73
C ALA A 51 -0.24 -1.94 13.62
N GLU A 52 -0.79 -2.01 12.41
CA GLU A 52 -2.16 -1.58 12.19
C GLU A 52 -2.73 -2.23 10.95
N LYS A 53 -4.03 -2.50 10.93
CA LYS A 53 -4.71 -3.04 9.76
C LYS A 53 -6.07 -2.40 9.60
N GLY A 54 -6.56 -2.34 8.37
CA GLY A 54 -7.87 -1.76 8.10
C GLY A 54 -8.09 -1.54 6.62
N THR A 55 -9.15 -0.79 6.31
CA THR A 55 -9.40 -0.40 4.92
C THR A 55 -8.38 0.66 4.52
N PRO A 56 -8.19 0.90 3.21
CA PRO A 56 -7.29 1.96 2.77
C PRO A 56 -7.64 3.32 3.38
N GLU A 57 -8.92 3.64 3.50
CA GLU A 57 -9.30 4.90 4.09
C GLU A 57 -8.91 4.98 5.57
N GLN A 58 -9.11 3.91 6.32
CA GLN A 58 -8.75 3.90 7.73
C GLN A 58 -7.24 4.09 7.92
N ILE A 59 -6.44 3.40 7.13
CA ILE A 59 -4.99 3.42 7.28
C ILE A 59 -4.38 4.73 6.77
N PHE A 60 -4.82 5.21 5.61
CA PHE A 60 -4.19 6.37 4.98
C PHE A 60 -4.80 7.71 5.40
N SER A 61 -6.07 7.73 5.73
CA SER A 61 -6.74 8.97 6.10
C SER A 61 -6.96 9.13 7.59
N HIS A 62 -7.13 8.02 8.31
CA HIS A 62 -7.44 8.05 9.74
C HIS A 62 -6.62 7.02 10.53
N PRO A 63 -5.30 7.02 10.39
CA PRO A 63 -4.48 6.04 11.11
C PRO A 63 -4.57 6.26 12.62
N GLN A 64 -4.71 5.16 13.35
CA GLN A 64 -4.84 5.22 14.80
C GLN A 64 -3.52 4.98 15.53
N ASN A 65 -2.62 4.22 14.92
CA ASN A 65 -1.35 3.89 15.55
C ASN A 65 -0.35 5.02 15.31
N PRO A 66 0.32 5.54 16.35
CA PRO A 66 1.31 6.61 16.17
C PRO A 66 2.43 6.29 15.19
N ARG A 67 2.85 5.03 15.10
CA ARG A 67 3.87 4.63 14.13
C ARG A 67 3.37 4.73 12.70
N THR A 68 2.12 4.35 12.47
CA THR A 68 1.50 4.50 11.15
C THR A 68 1.44 5.98 10.79
N GLN A 69 1.02 6.82 11.72
CA GLN A 69 0.94 8.26 11.51
C GLN A 69 2.30 8.84 11.17
N GLU A 70 3.33 8.45 11.91
CA GLU A 70 4.68 8.94 11.67
C GLU A 70 5.20 8.51 10.29
N PHE A 71 5.03 7.23 9.95
CA PHE A 71 5.48 6.71 8.67
C PHE A 71 4.80 7.44 7.50
N LEU A 72 3.48 7.56 7.56
CA LEU A 72 2.73 8.19 6.48
C LEU A 72 3.05 9.67 6.34
N SER A 73 3.34 10.35 7.44
CA SER A 73 3.72 11.76 7.37
C SER A 73 5.01 11.96 6.60
N LYS A 74 5.89 10.97 6.63
CA LYS A 74 7.18 11.05 5.92
C LYS A 74 7.10 10.65 4.46
N VAL A 75 6.20 9.74 4.09
CA VAL A 75 6.12 9.25 2.71
C VAL A 75 5.06 9.93 1.87
N LEU A 76 4.04 10.52 2.48
CA LEU A 76 2.98 11.19 1.75
C LEU A 76 3.15 12.71 1.69
N TYR A 77 3.99 13.27 2.54
CA TYR A 77 4.20 14.72 2.61
C TYR A 77 5.70 15.07 2.57
#